data_df40719e29329b1e74f000d8de65c287
#
_entry.id   df40719e29329b1e74f000d8de65c287
#
_cell.length_a   1.000
_cell.length_b   1.000
_cell.length_c   1.000
_cell.angle_alpha   90.00
_cell.angle_beta   90.00
_cell.angle_gamma   90.00
#
_symmetry.space_group_name_H-M   'P 1'
#
loop_
_entity.id
_entity.type
_entity.pdbx_description
1 polymer ?
#
loop_
_entity_poly.entity_id
_entity_poly.type
_entity_poly.pdbx_seq_one_letter_code
_entity_poly.pdbx_strand_id
1 'polypeptide(L)'
;MRQRLGIAIALAGDPDFLVLDEPVNGLDPQGIIEMRELILKLNREHQITVLISSHILDELSRLATHYGFIDGGRMVKEISAAELEAVCRKCVRLEVTNVQTLARVLEEMEIDYNIISDKIADVFTKVNVSKLASVLSKENCELISVQ
;
A
#
# COMPACT_ATOMS: atom_id res chain seq x y z
N MET A 1 20.62 -0.97 17.10
CA MET A 1 21.53 -2.07 17.52
C MET A 1 20.80 -3.22 18.24
N ARG A 2 19.85 -3.00 19.16
CA ARG A 2 19.14 -4.07 19.88
C ARG A 2 18.39 -5.05 18.96
N GLN A 3 17.67 -4.57 17.96
CA GLN A 3 16.91 -5.42 17.03
C GLN A 3 17.80 -6.34 16.19
N ARG A 4 18.92 -5.83 15.66
CA ARG A 4 19.89 -6.67 14.91
C ARG A 4 20.49 -7.77 15.78
N LEU A 5 20.78 -7.46 17.06
CA LEU A 5 21.27 -8.46 18.00
C LEU A 5 20.20 -9.52 18.30
N GLY A 6 18.94 -9.10 18.47
CA GLY A 6 17.82 -10.03 18.67
C GLY A 6 17.67 -11.01 17.50
N ILE A 7 17.73 -10.52 16.27
CA ILE A 7 17.68 -11.37 15.07
C ILE A 7 18.89 -12.31 15.01
N ALA A 8 20.09 -11.81 15.28
CA ALA A 8 21.30 -12.65 15.30
C ALA A 8 21.21 -13.79 16.33
N ILE A 9 20.65 -13.52 17.51
CA ILE A 9 20.40 -14.55 18.53
C ILE A 9 19.35 -15.56 18.03
N ALA A 10 18.26 -15.10 17.44
CA ALA A 10 17.22 -15.98 16.90
C ALA A 10 17.73 -16.89 15.77
N LEU A 11 18.72 -16.43 15.01
CA LEU A 11 19.35 -17.18 13.92
C LEU A 11 20.43 -18.18 14.39
N ALA A 12 20.90 -18.08 15.62
CA ALA A 12 21.99 -18.92 16.13
C ALA A 12 21.67 -20.43 16.17
N GLY A 13 20.37 -20.79 16.13
CA GLY A 13 19.88 -22.16 16.11
C GLY A 13 19.56 -22.73 14.72
N ASP A 14 19.94 -22.03 13.65
CA ASP A 14 19.63 -22.38 12.26
C ASP A 14 18.13 -22.72 12.04
N PRO A 15 17.22 -21.76 12.31
CA PRO A 15 15.78 -22.01 12.28
C PRO A 15 15.22 -22.05 10.85
N ASP A 16 14.24 -22.90 10.59
CA ASP A 16 13.42 -22.90 9.38
C ASP A 16 12.31 -21.82 9.43
N PHE A 17 11.97 -21.35 10.62
CA PHE A 17 10.90 -20.36 10.86
C PHE A 17 11.32 -19.29 11.86
N LEU A 18 11.10 -18.03 11.51
CA LEU A 18 11.47 -16.86 12.30
C LEU A 18 10.25 -15.97 12.55
N VAL A 19 10.03 -15.57 13.79
CA VAL A 19 8.98 -14.61 14.19
C VAL A 19 9.62 -13.30 14.59
N LEU A 20 9.24 -12.21 13.94
CA LEU A 20 9.72 -10.86 14.19
C LEU A 20 8.55 -9.94 14.58
N ASP A 21 8.59 -9.45 15.81
CA ASP A 21 7.60 -8.50 16.30
C ASP A 21 8.12 -7.08 16.11
N GLU A 22 7.40 -6.29 15.27
CA GLU A 22 7.71 -4.89 14.93
C GLU A 22 9.19 -4.65 14.58
N PRO A 23 9.82 -5.42 13.66
CA PRO A 23 11.28 -5.42 13.48
C PRO A 23 11.86 -4.10 12.98
N VAL A 24 11.05 -3.23 12.39
CA VAL A 24 11.46 -1.93 11.85
C VAL A 24 11.12 -0.75 12.76
N ASN A 25 10.39 -1.01 13.85
CA ASN A 25 9.96 0.04 14.76
C ASN A 25 11.16 0.75 15.42
N GLY A 26 11.17 2.10 15.37
CA GLY A 26 12.23 2.93 15.94
C GLY A 26 13.56 2.89 15.18
N LEU A 27 13.60 2.37 13.97
CA LEU A 27 14.74 2.51 13.07
C LEU A 27 14.64 3.82 12.26
N ASP A 28 15.79 4.35 11.88
CA ASP A 28 15.89 5.41 10.90
C ASP A 28 15.60 4.86 9.48
N PRO A 29 15.34 5.71 8.48
CA PRO A 29 15.02 5.27 7.13
C PRO A 29 16.05 4.33 6.51
N GLN A 30 17.33 4.55 6.78
CA GLN A 30 18.40 3.67 6.31
C GLN A 30 18.36 2.30 7.01
N GLY A 31 18.11 2.28 8.32
CA GLY A 31 17.95 1.05 9.10
C GLY A 31 16.76 0.20 8.68
N ILE A 32 15.67 0.84 8.23
CA ILE A 32 14.49 0.16 7.67
C ILE A 32 14.87 -0.56 6.37
N ILE A 33 15.61 0.11 5.48
CA ILE A 33 16.09 -0.49 4.21
C ILE A 33 16.97 -1.70 4.49
N GLU A 34 17.96 -1.55 5.36
CA GLU A 34 18.90 -2.62 5.71
C GLU A 34 18.18 -3.82 6.39
N MET A 35 17.19 -3.55 7.24
CA MET A 35 16.40 -4.60 7.88
C MET A 35 15.56 -5.36 6.84
N ARG A 36 14.96 -4.67 5.89
CA ARG A 36 14.21 -5.28 4.80
C ARG A 36 15.09 -6.19 3.94
N GLU A 37 16.26 -5.69 3.54
CA GLU A 37 17.21 -6.48 2.77
C GLU A 37 17.67 -7.73 3.51
N LEU A 38 17.91 -7.62 4.82
CA LEU A 38 18.24 -8.77 5.66
C LEU A 38 17.12 -9.81 5.66
N ILE A 39 15.87 -9.40 5.88
CA ILE A 39 14.71 -10.31 5.91
C ILE A 39 14.54 -11.00 4.56
N LEU A 40 14.63 -10.26 3.45
CA LEU A 40 14.54 -10.82 2.11
C LEU A 40 15.67 -11.81 1.83
N LYS A 41 16.87 -11.53 2.28
CA LYS A 41 18.02 -12.43 2.16
C LYS A 41 17.81 -13.73 2.93
N LEU A 42 17.37 -13.65 4.19
CA LEU A 42 17.06 -14.83 5.01
C LEU A 42 16.02 -15.72 4.35
N ASN A 43 14.98 -15.15 3.78
CA ASN A 43 13.96 -15.93 3.08
C ASN A 43 14.46 -16.53 1.78
N ARG A 44 15.14 -15.74 0.92
CA ARG A 44 15.52 -16.19 -0.43
C ARG A 44 16.73 -17.11 -0.45
N GLU A 45 17.77 -16.78 0.31
CA GLU A 45 19.04 -17.52 0.31
C GLU A 45 19.06 -18.67 1.32
N HIS A 46 18.42 -18.49 2.47
CA HIS A 46 18.40 -19.48 3.54
C HIS A 46 17.08 -20.22 3.67
N GLN A 47 16.09 -19.92 2.83
CA GLN A 47 14.76 -20.56 2.79
C GLN A 47 14.00 -20.48 4.13
N ILE A 48 14.32 -19.49 4.97
CA ILE A 48 13.67 -19.28 6.25
C ILE A 48 12.28 -18.66 6.01
N THR A 49 11.25 -19.27 6.55
CA THR A 49 9.91 -18.67 6.58
C THR A 49 9.86 -17.60 7.66
N VAL A 50 9.49 -16.37 7.30
CA VAL A 50 9.47 -15.24 8.24
C VAL A 50 8.06 -14.76 8.46
N LEU A 51 7.61 -14.76 9.72
CA LEU A 51 6.38 -14.12 10.18
C LEU A 51 6.72 -12.78 10.82
N ILE A 52 6.08 -11.71 10.32
CA ILE A 52 6.36 -10.34 10.76
C ILE A 52 5.07 -9.70 11.26
N SER A 53 5.09 -9.11 12.46
CA SER A 53 4.06 -8.16 12.87
C SER A 53 4.46 -6.73 12.48
N SER A 54 3.52 -5.93 12.04
CA SER A 54 3.67 -4.47 11.88
C SER A 54 2.31 -3.79 11.86
N HIS A 55 2.25 -2.56 12.31
CA HIS A 55 1.09 -1.68 12.18
C HIS A 55 1.21 -0.74 10.96
N ILE A 56 2.29 -0.84 10.18
CA ILE A 56 2.57 -0.01 9.00
C ILE A 56 2.50 -0.87 7.75
N LEU A 57 1.37 -0.79 7.05
CA LEU A 57 1.11 -1.62 5.86
C LEU A 57 2.09 -1.35 4.72
N ASP A 58 2.53 -0.08 4.52
CA ASP A 58 3.46 0.28 3.44
C ASP A 58 4.82 -0.42 3.58
N GLU A 59 5.28 -0.63 4.80
CA GLU A 59 6.53 -1.37 5.06
C GLU A 59 6.40 -2.85 4.73
N LEU A 60 5.26 -3.45 5.12
CA LEU A 60 4.97 -4.85 4.81
C LEU A 60 4.75 -5.10 3.32
N SER A 61 4.19 -4.12 2.59
CA SER A 61 3.89 -4.26 1.15
C SER A 61 5.11 -4.54 0.28
N ARG A 62 6.29 -4.26 0.81
CA ARG A 62 7.58 -4.49 0.12
C ARG A 62 8.26 -5.81 0.51
N LEU A 63 7.70 -6.52 1.49
CA LEU A 63 8.27 -7.73 2.08
C LEU A 63 7.35 -8.93 1.97
N ALA A 64 6.08 -8.74 2.38
CA ALA A 64 5.15 -9.81 2.60
C ALA A 64 4.63 -10.40 1.29
N THR A 65 4.49 -11.72 1.26
CA THR A 65 3.79 -12.46 0.21
C THR A 65 2.34 -12.73 0.60
N HIS A 66 2.05 -12.78 1.92
CA HIS A 66 0.72 -13.02 2.50
C HIS A 66 0.51 -12.09 3.69
N TYR A 67 -0.73 -11.71 3.93
CA TYR A 67 -1.15 -10.86 5.03
C TYR A 67 -2.21 -11.55 5.87
N GLY A 68 -2.05 -11.46 7.18
CA GLY A 68 -3.06 -11.80 8.16
C GLY A 68 -3.50 -10.55 8.91
N PHE A 69 -4.79 -10.23 8.88
CA PHE A 69 -5.37 -9.12 9.62
C PHE A 69 -5.96 -9.64 10.93
N ILE A 70 -5.52 -9.05 12.05
CA ILE A 70 -5.95 -9.42 13.39
C ILE A 70 -6.71 -8.24 14.01
N ASP A 71 -7.89 -8.52 14.53
CA ASP A 71 -8.70 -7.57 15.31
C ASP A 71 -9.31 -8.26 16.52
N GLY A 72 -9.26 -7.62 17.68
CA GLY A 72 -9.76 -8.17 18.93
C GLY A 72 -9.19 -9.58 19.27
N GLY A 73 -7.93 -9.87 18.91
CA GLY A 73 -7.29 -11.17 19.14
C GLY A 73 -7.75 -12.30 18.20
N ARG A 74 -8.46 -11.98 17.15
CA ARG A 74 -8.95 -12.95 16.15
C ARG A 74 -8.42 -12.61 14.77
N MET A 75 -8.07 -13.64 13.99
CA MET A 75 -7.78 -13.50 12.57
C MET A 75 -9.09 -13.15 11.84
N VAL A 76 -9.19 -11.93 11.28
CA VAL A 76 -10.38 -11.47 10.55
C VAL A 76 -10.27 -11.71 9.06
N LYS A 77 -9.06 -11.74 8.53
CA LYS A 77 -8.82 -11.98 7.10
C LYS A 77 -7.40 -12.46 6.86
N GLU A 78 -7.26 -13.39 5.93
CA GLU A 78 -6.00 -13.77 5.31
C GLU A 78 -6.10 -13.53 3.81
N ILE A 79 -5.04 -12.97 3.20
CA ILE A 79 -5.03 -12.60 1.78
C ILE A 79 -3.59 -12.60 1.27
N SER A 80 -3.39 -13.02 0.02
CA SER A 80 -2.09 -12.88 -0.63
C SER A 80 -1.78 -11.42 -1.01
N ALA A 81 -0.49 -11.10 -1.21
CA ALA A 81 -0.08 -9.77 -1.66
C ALA A 81 -0.70 -9.42 -3.02
N ALA A 82 -0.80 -10.38 -3.94
CA ALA A 82 -1.40 -10.17 -5.25
C ALA A 82 -2.90 -9.85 -5.17
N GLU A 83 -3.64 -10.55 -4.30
CA GLU A 83 -5.06 -10.27 -4.06
C GLU A 83 -5.26 -8.93 -3.36
N LEU A 84 -4.39 -8.59 -2.39
CA LEU A 84 -4.44 -7.29 -1.71
C LEU A 84 -4.19 -6.16 -2.70
N GLU A 85 -3.19 -6.29 -3.57
CA GLU A 85 -2.90 -5.30 -4.61
C GLU A 85 -4.04 -5.14 -5.61
N ALA A 86 -4.73 -6.23 -5.96
CA ALA A 86 -5.90 -6.20 -6.83
C ALA A 86 -7.10 -5.47 -6.18
N VAL A 87 -7.26 -5.61 -4.86
CA VAL A 87 -8.32 -4.92 -4.10
C VAL A 87 -7.94 -3.46 -3.82
N CYS A 88 -6.68 -3.20 -3.46
CA CYS A 88 -6.14 -1.85 -3.21
C CYS A 88 -5.71 -1.20 -4.53
N ARG A 89 -6.64 -0.99 -5.46
CA ARG A 89 -6.35 -0.24 -6.68
C ARG A 89 -5.86 1.16 -6.30
N LYS A 90 -4.65 1.49 -6.74
CA LYS A 90 -4.16 2.88 -6.61
C LYS A 90 -5.12 3.78 -7.36
N CYS A 91 -5.72 4.71 -6.66
CA CYS A 91 -6.60 5.71 -7.25
C CYS A 91 -6.05 7.11 -6.99
N VAL A 92 -6.41 8.02 -7.87
CA VAL A 92 -6.26 9.46 -7.66
C VAL A 92 -7.63 9.98 -7.25
N ARG A 93 -7.74 10.49 -6.04
CA ARG A 93 -8.98 11.09 -5.55
C ARG A 93 -9.10 12.51 -6.04
N LEU A 94 -10.18 12.79 -6.75
CA LEU A 94 -10.49 14.09 -7.31
C LEU A 94 -11.69 14.68 -6.62
N GLU A 95 -11.56 15.92 -6.16
CA GLU A 95 -12.69 16.72 -5.67
C GLU A 95 -13.00 17.82 -6.68
N VAL A 96 -14.26 17.92 -7.09
CA VAL A 96 -14.75 18.83 -8.12
C VAL A 96 -16.00 19.55 -7.67
N THR A 97 -16.36 20.63 -8.37
CA THR A 97 -17.63 21.35 -8.13
C THR A 97 -18.84 20.55 -8.57
N ASN A 98 -18.71 19.68 -9.60
CA ASN A 98 -19.80 18.86 -10.13
C ASN A 98 -19.27 17.49 -10.58
N VAL A 99 -19.61 16.43 -9.81
CA VAL A 99 -19.15 15.07 -10.11
C VAL A 99 -19.79 14.47 -11.37
N GLN A 100 -20.99 14.89 -11.75
CA GLN A 100 -21.67 14.40 -12.98
C GLN A 100 -20.94 14.87 -14.24
N THR A 101 -20.47 16.12 -14.24
CA THR A 101 -19.62 16.63 -15.31
C THR A 101 -18.28 15.91 -15.37
N LEU A 102 -17.66 15.66 -14.22
CA LEU A 102 -16.43 14.87 -14.14
C LEU A 102 -16.65 13.46 -14.71
N ALA A 103 -17.73 12.77 -14.30
CA ALA A 103 -18.05 11.42 -14.77
C ALA A 103 -18.15 11.36 -16.29
N ARG A 104 -18.89 12.28 -16.90
CA ARG A 104 -19.01 12.36 -18.38
C ARG A 104 -17.66 12.55 -19.06
N VAL A 105 -16.83 13.46 -18.53
CA VAL A 105 -15.48 13.71 -19.10
C VAL A 105 -14.59 12.47 -18.96
N LEU A 106 -14.66 11.75 -17.83
CA LEU A 106 -13.89 10.53 -17.62
C LEU A 106 -14.35 9.40 -18.54
N GLU A 107 -15.67 9.27 -18.81
CA GLU A 107 -16.23 8.32 -19.78
C GLU A 107 -15.75 8.62 -21.20
N GLU A 108 -15.79 9.89 -21.64
CA GLU A 108 -15.27 10.31 -22.94
C GLU A 108 -13.77 10.04 -23.11
N MET A 109 -13.03 10.01 -22.01
CA MET A 109 -11.60 9.72 -21.98
C MET A 109 -11.29 8.23 -21.77
N GLU A 110 -12.30 7.36 -21.67
CA GLU A 110 -12.18 5.92 -21.36
C GLU A 110 -11.39 5.64 -20.07
N ILE A 111 -11.59 6.45 -19.04
CA ILE A 111 -10.92 6.37 -17.76
C ILE A 111 -11.83 5.67 -16.75
N ASP A 112 -11.33 4.61 -16.09
CA ASP A 112 -12.05 3.88 -15.05
C ASP A 112 -12.13 4.73 -13.76
N TYR A 113 -13.33 4.90 -13.22
CA TYR A 113 -13.57 5.73 -12.04
C TYR A 113 -14.68 5.16 -11.15
N ASN A 114 -14.74 5.66 -9.92
CA ASN A 114 -15.82 5.37 -8.97
C ASN A 114 -16.27 6.66 -8.26
N ILE A 115 -17.56 6.94 -8.26
CA ILE A 115 -18.13 8.09 -7.56
C ILE A 115 -18.28 7.76 -6.09
N ILE A 116 -17.68 8.57 -5.22
CA ILE A 116 -17.73 8.44 -3.77
C ILE A 116 -18.83 9.35 -3.18
N SER A 117 -18.99 10.56 -3.71
CA SER A 117 -20.00 11.52 -3.28
C SER A 117 -20.32 12.51 -4.41
N ASP A 118 -21.23 13.46 -4.16
CA ASP A 118 -21.63 14.50 -5.11
C ASP A 118 -20.48 15.39 -5.62
N LYS A 119 -19.32 15.32 -4.98
CA LYS A 119 -18.14 16.13 -5.32
C LYS A 119 -16.84 15.35 -5.44
N ILE A 120 -16.84 14.06 -5.07
CA ILE A 120 -15.63 13.26 -4.97
C ILE A 120 -15.74 12.02 -5.84
N ALA A 121 -14.72 11.78 -6.66
CA ALA A 121 -14.55 10.54 -7.40
C ALA A 121 -13.11 10.03 -7.29
N ASP A 122 -12.96 8.70 -7.25
CA ASP A 122 -11.69 8.00 -7.33
C ASP A 122 -11.45 7.53 -8.77
N VAL A 123 -10.27 7.85 -9.30
CA VAL A 123 -9.84 7.50 -10.66
C VAL A 123 -8.71 6.50 -10.60
N PHE A 124 -8.86 5.34 -11.25
CA PHE A 124 -7.96 4.20 -11.11
C PHE A 124 -6.81 4.16 -12.13
N THR A 125 -6.71 5.17 -12.97
CA THR A 125 -5.67 5.29 -14.01
C THR A 125 -4.80 6.53 -13.75
N LYS A 126 -3.54 6.50 -14.21
CA LYS A 126 -2.70 7.71 -14.18
C LYS A 126 -3.29 8.76 -15.11
N VAL A 127 -3.86 9.82 -14.55
CA VAL A 127 -4.45 10.92 -15.28
C VAL A 127 -3.48 12.09 -15.34
N ASN A 128 -3.37 12.71 -16.50
CA ASN A 128 -2.71 14.01 -16.60
C ASN A 128 -3.65 15.09 -16.03
N VAL A 129 -3.41 15.44 -14.76
CA VAL A 129 -4.24 16.37 -13.99
C VAL A 129 -4.41 17.72 -14.70
N SER A 130 -3.36 18.25 -15.34
CA SER A 130 -3.42 19.52 -16.05
C SER A 130 -4.34 19.47 -17.29
N LYS A 131 -4.30 18.34 -18.02
CA LYS A 131 -5.18 18.12 -19.17
C LYS A 131 -6.63 17.97 -18.72
N LEU A 132 -6.86 17.18 -17.65
CA LEU A 132 -8.19 16.98 -17.08
C LEU A 132 -8.79 18.31 -16.59
N ALA A 133 -8.01 19.09 -15.83
CA ALA A 133 -8.44 20.41 -15.34
C ALA A 133 -8.83 21.36 -16.47
N SER A 134 -8.07 21.38 -17.57
CA SER A 134 -8.39 22.22 -18.73
C SER A 134 -9.68 21.81 -19.45
N VAL A 135 -9.99 20.52 -19.49
CA VAL A 135 -11.25 20.00 -20.06
C VAL A 135 -12.43 20.33 -19.15
N LEU A 136 -12.28 20.09 -17.84
CA LEU A 136 -13.31 20.39 -16.84
C LEU A 136 -13.67 21.89 -16.82
N SER A 137 -12.67 22.78 -16.88
CA SER A 137 -12.90 24.23 -16.93
C SER A 137 -13.76 24.67 -18.12
N LYS A 138 -13.66 24.02 -19.28
CA LYS A 138 -14.50 24.28 -20.45
C LYS A 138 -15.97 23.91 -20.24
N GLU A 139 -16.20 22.96 -19.33
CA GLU A 139 -17.52 22.43 -18.97
C GLU A 139 -18.08 23.11 -17.69
N ASN A 140 -17.52 24.26 -17.28
CA ASN A 140 -17.87 24.97 -16.04
C ASN A 140 -17.76 24.08 -14.77
N CYS A 141 -16.83 23.15 -14.76
CA CYS A 141 -16.50 22.30 -13.63
C CYS A 141 -15.07 22.60 -13.18
N GLU A 142 -14.90 22.94 -11.91
CA GLU A 142 -13.58 23.23 -11.32
C GLU A 142 -13.06 22.03 -10.55
N LEU A 143 -11.76 21.75 -10.72
CA LEU A 143 -11.04 20.78 -9.92
C LEU A 143 -10.57 21.46 -8.64
N ILE A 144 -11.09 21.02 -7.47
CA ILE A 144 -10.85 21.65 -6.17
C ILE A 144 -9.59 21.07 -5.54
N SER A 145 -9.49 19.73 -5.51
CA SER A 145 -8.33 19.04 -4.93
C SER A 145 -8.00 17.75 -5.65
N VAL A 146 -6.73 17.32 -5.51
CA VAL A 146 -6.19 16.06 -6.04
C VAL A 146 -5.36 15.41 -4.93
N GLN A 147 -5.69 14.16 -4.56
CA GLN A 147 -5.02 13.38 -3.52
C GLN A 147 -4.57 12.02 -4.02
#